data_6478b74107ab47f5a4007b5703e64a5e
#
_entry.id   6478b74107ab47f5a4007b5703e64a5e
#
_cell.length_a   1.000
_cell.length_b   1.000
_cell.length_c   1.000
_cell.angle_alpha   90.00
_cell.angle_beta   90.00
_cell.angle_gamma   90.00
#
_symmetry.space_group_name_H-M   'P 1'
#
loop_
_entity.id
_entity.type
_entity.pdbx_description
1 polymer ?
#
loop_
_entity_poly.entity_id
_entity_poly.type
_entity_poly.pdbx_seq_one_letter_code
_entity_poly.pdbx_strand_id
1 'polypeptide(L)'
;MADILKTIEEQLPRGVVSSTIFEGANIIVYTSDTTFFKNGDAEIKEVVNTIKKRVELRADKSLLMSNDETEKKIRQIAPKEAEITKIIFDPQRSIVIIETKKPGLAIGKSGSILKEIKTTTLWTPQVQRSAAIKSKITDKIREVLYQDNSYRKKFLNNIGEKIYKEWNSDKIEEWIRITTLGGGRQVGRSCFLLQTPISKILIDCGVDVSAQGKDKYPYLEAPELDLSTIDAIVLSHAHLDHSGLIPYLYKMGYKGPVYMTAPTRDISALMALDFIGVAYKQATAPLFKSTDIRNMVKHSIALNYQEVTDITPDIRITLYNAGHTLGSAMIHFNIGNGLHNYLYSGDIKFGKSRSLEAAATYFPRLETLQLEATYGGKDNNYPPRRESEEELITFVKDIISKGGKVLLPELGTGHAQEKMLLLEDAIKMGKLPKVPIYIDGMIWDINAVHTAYPDFLSNALRSSIFADKNPFTSEIFSQVGSPQERRKVIEGGPCIILATSGMLVGGASVEYLKEFADNPNNGLCLSCYQPPGGLGRQLKEGLKEVKFNGNGKDEIVPIKLKFLSIDGFSGHSSRNELMAFINNINPKPRKIIINHGEQSKCLDLASSIYKSQRTETCVPKNLETIRLR
;
A
#
# COMPACT_ATOMS: atom_id res chain seq x y z
N MET A 1 -32.97 7.42 -2.59
CA MET A 1 -32.06 7.93 -1.51
C MET A 1 -32.76 8.12 -0.19
N ALA A 2 -33.85 8.86 -0.18
CA ALA A 2 -34.67 9.01 1.01
C ALA A 2 -35.20 7.67 1.56
N ASP A 3 -35.25 6.66 0.74
CA ASP A 3 -35.84 5.37 1.04
C ASP A 3 -35.06 4.54 2.05
N ILE A 4 -33.72 4.33 1.86
CA ILE A 4 -32.95 3.45 2.76
C ILE A 4 -32.78 4.04 4.17
N LEU A 5 -32.51 5.36 4.29
CA LEU A 5 -32.40 6.00 5.59
C LEU A 5 -33.74 6.05 6.29
N LYS A 6 -34.80 6.36 5.53
CA LYS A 6 -36.17 6.37 6.04
C LYS A 6 -36.61 4.97 6.46
N THR A 7 -36.34 3.95 5.67
CA THR A 7 -36.62 2.55 6.01
C THR A 7 -35.94 2.14 7.33
N ILE A 8 -34.73 2.61 7.60
CA ILE A 8 -34.03 2.34 8.85
C ILE A 8 -34.76 3.06 10.02
N GLU A 9 -35.10 4.33 9.83
CA GLU A 9 -35.80 5.10 10.87
C GLU A 9 -37.17 4.52 11.20
N GLU A 10 -37.92 4.00 10.19
CA GLU A 10 -39.22 3.36 10.37
C GLU A 10 -39.14 1.99 11.10
N GLN A 11 -37.99 1.28 10.99
CA GLN A 11 -37.78 0.00 11.68
C GLN A 11 -37.32 0.15 13.14
N LEU A 12 -36.85 1.32 13.51
CA LEU A 12 -36.36 1.58 14.87
C LEU A 12 -37.47 2.17 15.76
N PRO A 13 -37.40 2.01 17.09
CA PRO A 13 -38.37 2.58 18.00
C PRO A 13 -38.52 4.09 17.82
N ARG A 14 -39.76 4.60 17.89
CA ARG A 14 -40.03 6.02 17.69
C ARG A 14 -39.36 6.89 18.76
N GLY A 15 -38.72 7.96 18.32
CA GLY A 15 -38.09 8.96 19.18
C GLY A 15 -36.71 8.63 19.71
N VAL A 16 -36.15 7.45 19.40
CA VAL A 16 -34.77 7.09 19.82
C VAL A 16 -33.71 7.55 18.82
N VAL A 17 -34.06 7.75 17.55
CA VAL A 17 -33.13 8.19 16.49
C VAL A 17 -33.11 9.72 16.45
N SER A 18 -31.93 10.33 16.58
CA SER A 18 -31.72 11.77 16.42
C SER A 18 -31.37 12.15 14.98
N SER A 19 -30.60 11.30 14.27
CA SER A 19 -30.29 11.46 12.85
C SER A 19 -29.69 10.19 12.27
N THR A 20 -29.84 10.01 10.96
CA THR A 20 -29.25 8.92 10.20
C THR A 20 -28.45 9.51 9.04
N ILE A 21 -27.18 9.12 8.90
CA ILE A 21 -26.28 9.64 7.86
C ILE A 21 -25.43 8.51 7.26
N PHE A 22 -24.78 8.80 6.15
CA PHE A 22 -23.79 7.91 5.56
C PHE A 22 -22.36 8.23 6.04
N GLU A 23 -21.53 7.21 6.19
CA GLU A 23 -20.07 7.30 6.24
C GLU A 23 -19.46 6.41 5.15
N GLY A 24 -19.39 6.92 3.90
CA GLY A 24 -19.08 6.09 2.74
C GLY A 24 -20.14 5.00 2.57
N ALA A 25 -19.74 3.75 2.53
CA ALA A 25 -20.64 2.61 2.43
C ALA A 25 -21.33 2.23 3.75
N ASN A 26 -20.93 2.79 4.88
CA ASN A 26 -21.55 2.51 6.18
C ASN A 26 -22.70 3.50 6.46
N ILE A 27 -23.70 3.05 7.19
CA ILE A 27 -24.81 3.89 7.63
C ILE A 27 -24.70 4.07 9.14
N ILE A 28 -24.77 5.32 9.61
CA ILE A 28 -24.62 5.66 11.01
C ILE A 28 -25.94 6.17 11.53
N VAL A 29 -26.46 5.52 12.56
CA VAL A 29 -27.63 5.94 13.32
C VAL A 29 -27.15 6.65 14.58
N TYR A 30 -27.49 7.93 14.73
CA TYR A 30 -27.23 8.67 15.95
C TYR A 30 -28.45 8.63 16.87
N THR A 31 -28.21 8.49 18.17
CA THR A 31 -29.29 8.51 19.19
C THR A 31 -28.97 9.48 20.31
N SER A 32 -29.97 10.18 20.77
CA SER A 32 -29.98 10.96 22.02
C SER A 32 -30.50 10.18 23.22
N ASP A 33 -30.91 8.93 23.01
CA ASP A 33 -31.37 8.04 24.10
C ASP A 33 -30.19 7.18 24.58
N THR A 34 -29.77 7.43 25.84
CA THR A 34 -28.66 6.70 26.46
C THR A 34 -28.98 5.22 26.68
N THR A 35 -30.24 4.87 26.93
CA THR A 35 -30.68 3.48 27.14
C THR A 35 -30.60 2.70 25.82
N PHE A 36 -31.10 3.29 24.75
CA PHE A 36 -31.02 2.70 23.41
C PHE A 36 -29.58 2.57 22.94
N PHE A 37 -28.72 3.58 23.19
CA PHE A 37 -27.31 3.49 22.85
C PHE A 37 -26.59 2.30 23.52
N LYS A 38 -26.95 2.01 24.79
CA LYS A 38 -26.33 0.91 25.57
C LYS A 38 -26.87 -0.48 25.22
N ASN A 39 -28.12 -0.59 24.82
CA ASN A 39 -28.86 -1.85 24.72
C ASN A 39 -29.46 -2.13 23.33
N GLY A 40 -29.43 -1.18 22.38
CA GLY A 40 -30.08 -1.29 21.07
C GLY A 40 -29.34 -2.14 20.02
N ASP A 41 -28.38 -2.95 20.45
CA ASP A 41 -27.60 -3.80 19.52
C ASP A 41 -28.49 -4.84 18.79
N ALA A 42 -29.58 -5.31 19.43
CA ALA A 42 -30.50 -6.29 18.83
C ALA A 42 -31.31 -5.67 17.70
N GLU A 43 -31.87 -4.48 17.93
CA GLU A 43 -32.66 -3.73 16.94
C GLU A 43 -31.80 -3.32 15.74
N ILE A 44 -30.57 -2.86 15.97
CA ILE A 44 -29.62 -2.57 14.89
C ILE A 44 -29.30 -3.81 14.09
N LYS A 45 -29.13 -4.97 14.74
CA LYS A 45 -28.88 -6.25 14.05
C LYS A 45 -30.08 -6.66 13.17
N GLU A 46 -31.29 -6.42 13.61
CA GLU A 46 -32.50 -6.67 12.82
C GLU A 46 -32.56 -5.78 11.58
N VAL A 47 -32.29 -4.48 11.74
CA VAL A 47 -32.15 -3.53 10.63
C VAL A 47 -31.08 -4.01 9.63
N VAL A 48 -29.88 -4.39 10.10
CA VAL A 48 -28.82 -4.91 9.24
C VAL A 48 -29.28 -6.15 8.47
N ASN A 49 -30.01 -7.05 9.13
CA ASN A 49 -30.54 -8.26 8.48
C ASN A 49 -31.57 -7.96 7.39
N THR A 50 -32.34 -6.88 7.53
CA THR A 50 -33.33 -6.45 6.56
C THR A 50 -32.68 -5.75 5.37
N ILE A 51 -31.86 -4.74 5.61
CA ILE A 51 -31.30 -3.91 4.53
C ILE A 51 -30.02 -4.48 3.92
N LYS A 52 -29.38 -5.49 4.56
CA LYS A 52 -28.12 -6.12 4.13
C LYS A 52 -26.96 -5.12 3.92
N LYS A 53 -26.94 -4.05 4.73
CA LYS A 53 -25.89 -3.03 4.77
C LYS A 53 -25.31 -2.92 6.16
N ARG A 54 -24.11 -2.34 6.29
CA ARG A 54 -23.47 -2.10 7.58
C ARG A 54 -24.12 -0.88 8.24
N VAL A 55 -24.70 -1.10 9.42
CA VAL A 55 -25.28 -0.03 10.25
C VAL A 55 -24.54 -0.01 11.59
N GLU A 56 -24.19 1.17 12.05
CA GLU A 56 -23.53 1.41 13.33
C GLU A 56 -24.33 2.39 14.16
N LEU A 57 -24.55 2.06 15.45
CA LEU A 57 -25.21 2.94 16.41
C LEU A 57 -24.18 3.79 17.14
N ARG A 58 -24.34 5.11 17.09
CA ARG A 58 -23.51 6.08 17.82
C ARG A 58 -24.34 7.01 18.67
N ALA A 59 -23.76 7.47 19.77
CA ALA A 59 -24.41 8.50 20.58
C ALA A 59 -24.36 9.87 19.87
N ASP A 60 -25.42 10.66 20.03
CA ASP A 60 -25.40 12.06 19.62
C ASP A 60 -24.30 12.82 20.39
N LYS A 61 -23.76 13.87 19.76
CA LYS A 61 -22.71 14.69 20.33
C LYS A 61 -23.08 15.28 21.70
N SER A 62 -24.34 15.56 21.94
CA SER A 62 -24.86 16.11 23.20
C SER A 62 -24.72 15.17 24.39
N LEU A 63 -24.64 13.86 24.15
CA LEU A 63 -24.49 12.85 25.19
C LEU A 63 -23.05 12.53 25.56
N LEU A 64 -22.09 12.93 24.74
CA LEU A 64 -20.69 12.54 24.92
C LEU A 64 -20.11 13.08 26.22
N MET A 65 -19.44 12.22 26.98
CA MET A 65 -18.62 12.66 28.11
C MET A 65 -17.51 13.60 27.61
N SER A 66 -17.10 14.58 28.44
CA SER A 66 -16.02 15.50 28.10
C SER A 66 -14.72 14.77 27.74
N ASN A 67 -13.88 15.36 26.89
CA ASN A 67 -12.64 14.74 26.44
C ASN A 67 -11.73 14.37 27.62
N ASP A 68 -11.56 15.28 28.60
CA ASP A 68 -10.67 15.06 29.75
C ASP A 68 -11.17 13.93 30.67
N GLU A 69 -12.48 13.88 30.92
CA GLU A 69 -13.06 12.79 31.70
C GLU A 69 -13.00 11.45 30.96
N THR A 70 -13.26 11.49 29.65
CA THR A 70 -13.18 10.31 28.79
C THR A 70 -11.76 9.75 28.77
N GLU A 71 -10.73 10.58 28.62
CA GLU A 71 -9.35 10.12 28.67
C GLU A 71 -9.01 9.47 30.00
N LYS A 72 -9.42 10.09 31.13
CA LYS A 72 -9.23 9.50 32.47
C LYS A 72 -9.93 8.15 32.58
N LYS A 73 -11.16 8.02 32.09
CA LYS A 73 -11.92 6.76 32.11
C LYS A 73 -11.29 5.68 31.25
N ILE A 74 -10.88 6.01 30.02
CA ILE A 74 -10.20 5.06 29.16
C ILE A 74 -8.93 4.52 29.83
N ARG A 75 -8.11 5.39 30.44
CA ARG A 75 -6.87 4.98 31.15
C ARG A 75 -7.13 4.21 32.44
N GLN A 76 -8.34 4.31 33.04
CA GLN A 76 -8.77 3.52 34.18
C GLN A 76 -9.28 2.13 33.78
N ILE A 77 -10.05 2.05 32.71
CA ILE A 77 -10.69 0.81 32.22
C ILE A 77 -9.67 -0.08 31.49
N ALA A 78 -8.85 0.51 30.63
CA ALA A 78 -7.84 -0.25 29.91
C ALA A 78 -6.69 -0.66 30.84
N PRO A 79 -6.20 -1.93 30.76
CA PRO A 79 -5.07 -2.37 31.55
C PRO A 79 -3.79 -1.56 31.21
N LYS A 80 -2.96 -1.28 32.21
CA LYS A 80 -1.70 -0.52 32.03
C LYS A 80 -0.77 -1.16 30.99
N GLU A 81 -0.79 -2.47 30.94
CA GLU A 81 -0.02 -3.30 30.00
C GLU A 81 -0.41 -3.10 28.54
N ALA A 82 -1.57 -2.50 28.25
CA ALA A 82 -1.96 -2.09 26.90
C ALA A 82 -1.04 -0.98 26.36
N GLU A 83 -0.40 -0.18 27.23
CA GLU A 83 0.51 0.90 26.89
C GLU A 83 -0.10 1.90 25.90
N ILE A 84 -1.18 2.57 26.34
CA ILE A 84 -1.86 3.61 25.53
C ILE A 84 -0.90 4.79 25.32
N THR A 85 -0.58 5.09 24.07
CA THR A 85 0.35 6.14 23.66
C THR A 85 -0.34 7.46 23.35
N LYS A 86 -1.54 7.42 22.73
CA LYS A 86 -2.29 8.62 22.33
C LYS A 86 -3.80 8.32 22.35
N ILE A 87 -4.59 9.35 22.65
CA ILE A 87 -6.05 9.30 22.53
C ILE A 87 -6.47 10.49 21.66
N ILE A 88 -7.23 10.24 20.61
CA ILE A 88 -7.66 11.24 19.62
C ILE A 88 -9.19 11.26 19.59
N PHE A 89 -9.77 12.45 19.67
CA PHE A 89 -11.22 12.63 19.67
C PHE A 89 -11.72 13.15 18.33
N ASP A 90 -12.79 12.53 17.82
CA ASP A 90 -13.58 13.04 16.71
C ASP A 90 -15.05 13.26 17.15
N PRO A 91 -15.35 14.42 17.76
CA PRO A 91 -16.67 14.69 18.31
C PRO A 91 -17.75 14.84 17.23
N GLN A 92 -17.37 15.10 15.99
CA GLN A 92 -18.34 15.20 14.89
C GLN A 92 -18.90 13.85 14.48
N ARG A 93 -18.12 12.78 14.67
CA ARG A 93 -18.52 11.41 14.38
C ARG A 93 -18.73 10.56 15.64
N SER A 94 -18.59 11.16 16.84
CA SER A 94 -18.71 10.47 18.14
C SER A 94 -17.73 9.31 18.31
N ILE A 95 -16.51 9.46 17.76
CA ILE A 95 -15.46 8.44 17.77
C ILE A 95 -14.31 8.89 18.65
N VAL A 96 -13.76 7.96 19.46
CA VAL A 96 -12.48 8.11 20.13
C VAL A 96 -11.50 7.06 19.64
N ILE A 97 -10.35 7.49 19.14
CA ILE A 97 -9.28 6.62 18.66
C ILE A 97 -8.26 6.44 19.79
N ILE A 98 -7.99 5.19 20.14
CA ILE A 98 -7.05 4.79 21.20
C ILE A 98 -5.83 4.18 20.51
N GLU A 99 -4.72 4.93 20.47
CA GLU A 99 -3.44 4.39 20.00
C GLU A 99 -2.72 3.67 21.13
N THR A 100 -2.31 2.44 20.89
CA THR A 100 -1.73 1.56 21.91
C THR A 100 -0.67 0.63 21.30
N LYS A 101 0.34 0.25 22.07
CA LYS A 101 1.32 -0.75 21.62
C LYS A 101 0.74 -2.16 21.56
N LYS A 102 -0.21 -2.49 22.44
CA LYS A 102 -0.83 -3.82 22.54
C LYS A 102 -2.36 -3.75 22.34
N PRO A 103 -2.84 -3.59 21.09
CA PRO A 103 -4.26 -3.44 20.78
C PRO A 103 -5.15 -4.52 21.38
N GLY A 104 -4.71 -5.78 21.37
CA GLY A 104 -5.49 -6.89 21.91
C GLY A 104 -5.85 -6.70 23.39
N LEU A 105 -4.94 -6.11 24.19
CA LEU A 105 -5.21 -5.82 25.61
C LEU A 105 -6.17 -4.63 25.76
N ALA A 106 -6.12 -3.63 24.88
CA ALA A 106 -7.05 -2.50 24.91
C ALA A 106 -8.46 -2.87 24.39
N ILE A 107 -8.56 -3.89 23.53
CA ILE A 107 -9.83 -4.43 23.04
C ILE A 107 -10.49 -5.33 24.09
N GLY A 108 -9.70 -6.15 24.78
CA GLY A 108 -10.16 -7.14 25.75
C GLY A 108 -10.77 -8.38 25.11
N LYS A 109 -11.04 -9.40 25.92
CA LYS A 109 -11.64 -10.66 25.45
C LYS A 109 -13.03 -10.40 24.84
N SER A 110 -13.19 -10.77 23.58
CA SER A 110 -14.42 -10.53 22.81
C SER A 110 -14.89 -9.06 22.81
N GLY A 111 -13.97 -8.11 22.90
CA GLY A 111 -14.30 -6.68 22.88
C GLY A 111 -14.83 -6.11 24.20
N SER A 112 -14.67 -6.83 25.32
CA SER A 112 -15.24 -6.43 26.63
C SER A 112 -14.80 -5.04 27.09
N ILE A 113 -13.52 -4.69 26.94
CA ILE A 113 -12.98 -3.39 27.34
C ILE A 113 -13.55 -2.27 26.45
N LEU A 114 -13.64 -2.49 25.13
CA LEU A 114 -14.25 -1.52 24.24
C LEU A 114 -15.73 -1.30 24.55
N LYS A 115 -16.46 -2.37 24.89
CA LYS A 115 -17.86 -2.27 25.29
C LYS A 115 -18.00 -1.47 26.58
N GLU A 116 -17.14 -1.68 27.57
CA GLU A 116 -17.13 -0.93 28.81
C GLU A 116 -16.81 0.55 28.58
N ILE A 117 -15.79 0.86 27.76
CA ILE A 117 -15.48 2.23 27.37
C ILE A 117 -16.68 2.89 26.68
N LYS A 118 -17.31 2.21 25.68
CA LYS A 118 -18.47 2.69 24.94
C LYS A 118 -19.63 3.02 25.89
N THR A 119 -19.98 2.10 26.79
CA THR A 119 -21.13 2.28 27.70
C THR A 119 -20.89 3.29 28.80
N THR A 120 -19.63 3.47 29.23
CA THR A 120 -19.26 4.42 30.29
C THR A 120 -19.13 5.84 29.76
N THR A 121 -18.49 6.02 28.62
CA THR A 121 -18.13 7.35 28.07
C THR A 121 -19.09 7.86 27.02
N LEU A 122 -19.92 6.98 26.46
CA LEU A 122 -20.80 7.20 25.31
C LEU A 122 -20.06 7.54 23.99
N TRP A 123 -18.74 7.47 23.99
CA TRP A 123 -17.93 7.52 22.78
C TRP A 123 -17.84 6.14 22.13
N THR A 124 -17.77 6.10 20.79
CA THR A 124 -17.49 4.87 20.04
C THR A 124 -15.98 4.68 19.93
N PRO A 125 -15.38 3.73 20.67
CA PRO A 125 -13.94 3.54 20.67
C PRO A 125 -13.46 2.77 19.44
N GLN A 126 -12.35 3.24 18.88
CA GLN A 126 -11.59 2.55 17.83
C GLN A 126 -10.14 2.38 18.32
N VAL A 127 -9.58 1.17 18.18
CA VAL A 127 -8.22 0.90 18.61
C VAL A 127 -7.29 0.83 17.41
N GLN A 128 -6.16 1.50 17.49
CA GLN A 128 -5.10 1.47 16.49
C GLN A 128 -3.77 1.10 17.16
N ARG A 129 -2.93 0.38 16.43
CA ARG A 129 -1.57 0.08 16.89
C ARG A 129 -0.67 1.30 16.69
N SER A 130 0.04 1.71 17.75
CA SER A 130 1.14 2.65 17.62
C SER A 130 2.35 1.96 17.00
N ALA A 131 3.09 2.68 16.14
CA ALA A 131 4.32 2.18 15.58
C ALA A 131 5.38 1.93 16.67
N ALA A 132 6.08 0.79 16.60
CA ALA A 132 7.19 0.51 17.51
C ALA A 132 8.42 1.36 17.17
N ILE A 133 8.61 1.67 15.89
CA ILE A 133 9.63 2.60 15.40
C ILE A 133 9.00 3.98 15.26
N LYS A 134 9.63 5.00 15.86
CA LYS A 134 9.14 6.37 15.77
C LYS A 134 9.47 7.00 14.41
N SER A 135 8.48 7.61 13.78
CA SER A 135 8.61 8.41 12.57
C SER A 135 7.70 9.63 12.64
N LYS A 136 8.30 10.80 12.74
CA LYS A 136 7.55 12.07 12.76
C LYS A 136 6.73 12.30 11.48
N ILE A 137 7.20 11.79 10.35
CA ILE A 137 6.53 11.94 9.06
C ILE A 137 5.29 11.06 9.02
N THR A 138 5.42 9.79 9.41
CA THR A 138 4.30 8.84 9.49
C THR A 138 3.21 9.33 10.45
N ASP A 139 3.61 9.85 11.61
CA ASP A 139 2.67 10.43 12.59
C ASP A 139 1.87 11.59 11.98
N LYS A 140 2.57 12.54 11.29
CA LYS A 140 1.91 13.66 10.62
C LYS A 140 0.96 13.23 9.50
N ILE A 141 1.30 12.19 8.72
CA ILE A 141 0.43 11.65 7.68
C ILE A 141 -0.88 11.14 8.30
N ARG A 142 -0.79 10.40 9.40
CA ARG A 142 -1.98 9.87 10.09
C ARG A 142 -2.82 10.98 10.73
N GLU A 143 -2.20 12.01 11.29
CA GLU A 143 -2.89 13.16 11.87
C GLU A 143 -3.78 13.90 10.88
N VAL A 144 -3.45 13.92 9.59
CA VAL A 144 -4.27 14.56 8.54
C VAL A 144 -5.72 14.09 8.57
N LEU A 145 -5.97 12.82 8.88
CA LEU A 145 -7.31 12.23 8.92
C LEU A 145 -8.20 12.84 10.02
N TYR A 146 -7.61 13.44 11.05
CA TYR A 146 -8.29 13.93 12.24
C TYR A 146 -8.24 15.45 12.40
N GLN A 147 -7.58 16.16 11.47
CA GLN A 147 -7.39 17.62 11.58
C GLN A 147 -8.65 18.43 11.26
N ASP A 148 -9.58 17.86 10.47
CA ASP A 148 -10.82 18.54 10.05
C ASP A 148 -12.00 17.55 10.06
N ASN A 149 -12.46 17.26 11.26
CA ASN A 149 -13.52 16.27 11.49
C ASN A 149 -14.84 16.67 10.84
N SER A 150 -15.16 17.97 10.82
CA SER A 150 -16.41 18.47 10.19
C SER A 150 -16.40 18.23 8.68
N TYR A 151 -15.27 18.55 8.03
CA TYR A 151 -15.11 18.27 6.61
C TYR A 151 -15.17 16.75 6.33
N ARG A 152 -14.47 15.97 7.14
CA ARG A 152 -14.43 14.50 6.97
C ARG A 152 -15.82 13.88 7.07
N LYS A 153 -16.63 14.28 8.07
CA LYS A 153 -18.02 13.84 8.22
C LYS A 153 -18.84 14.17 6.97
N LYS A 154 -18.78 15.42 6.51
CA LYS A 154 -19.51 15.88 5.32
C LYS A 154 -19.05 15.15 4.05
N PHE A 155 -17.74 14.97 3.88
CA PHE A 155 -17.17 14.25 2.76
C PHE A 155 -17.70 12.80 2.69
N LEU A 156 -17.62 12.06 3.81
CA LEU A 156 -18.07 10.67 3.87
C LEU A 156 -19.59 10.56 3.64
N ASN A 157 -20.39 11.51 4.15
CA ASN A 157 -21.82 11.52 3.89
C ASN A 157 -22.13 11.72 2.40
N ASN A 158 -21.46 12.68 1.74
CA ASN A 158 -21.65 12.92 0.31
C ASN A 158 -21.25 11.71 -0.55
N ILE A 159 -20.23 10.95 -0.12
CA ILE A 159 -19.84 9.69 -0.80
C ILE A 159 -20.94 8.65 -0.65
N GLY A 160 -21.48 8.47 0.55
CA GLY A 160 -22.58 7.52 0.78
C GLY A 160 -23.85 7.89 -0.01
N GLU A 161 -24.18 9.18 -0.08
CA GLU A 161 -25.30 9.65 -0.92
C GLU A 161 -25.13 9.27 -2.40
N LYS A 162 -23.90 9.30 -2.92
CA LYS A 162 -23.60 8.86 -4.29
C LYS A 162 -23.70 7.34 -4.42
N ILE A 163 -23.16 6.57 -3.47
CA ILE A 163 -23.18 5.10 -3.45
C ILE A 163 -24.62 4.58 -3.42
N TYR A 164 -25.48 5.20 -2.62
CA TYR A 164 -26.87 4.74 -2.43
C TYR A 164 -27.90 5.47 -3.31
N LYS A 165 -27.41 6.18 -4.34
CA LYS A 165 -28.30 6.74 -5.35
C LYS A 165 -28.99 5.60 -6.10
N GLU A 166 -30.32 5.67 -6.23
CA GLU A 166 -31.10 4.68 -6.96
C GLU A 166 -30.64 4.57 -8.41
N TRP A 167 -30.50 3.35 -8.87
CA TRP A 167 -30.31 3.03 -10.29
C TRP A 167 -31.22 1.85 -10.66
N ASN A 168 -31.82 1.94 -11.83
CA ASN A 168 -32.71 0.89 -12.33
C ASN A 168 -31.99 0.10 -13.42
N SER A 169 -31.58 -1.12 -13.09
CA SER A 169 -30.87 -2.02 -14.01
C SER A 169 -31.69 -2.37 -15.26
N ASP A 170 -33.02 -2.39 -15.15
CA ASP A 170 -33.89 -2.85 -16.24
C ASP A 170 -34.01 -1.85 -17.40
N LYS A 171 -33.50 -0.62 -17.23
CA LYS A 171 -33.58 0.48 -18.20
C LYS A 171 -32.24 0.90 -18.79
N ILE A 172 -31.12 0.27 -18.37
CA ILE A 172 -29.77 0.68 -18.75
C ILE A 172 -29.12 -0.42 -19.59
N GLU A 173 -28.50 -0.04 -20.70
CA GLU A 173 -27.68 -0.95 -21.49
C GLU A 173 -26.59 -1.59 -20.64
N GLU A 174 -26.49 -2.91 -20.69
CA GLU A 174 -25.48 -3.66 -19.93
C GLU A 174 -24.18 -3.75 -20.72
N TRP A 175 -23.29 -2.80 -20.51
CA TRP A 175 -21.92 -2.90 -21.03
C TRP A 175 -20.91 -2.56 -19.93
N ILE A 176 -19.76 -3.21 -19.99
CA ILE A 176 -18.62 -2.97 -19.09
C ILE A 176 -17.37 -2.92 -19.97
N ARG A 177 -16.55 -1.89 -19.78
CA ARG A 177 -15.30 -1.74 -20.53
C ARG A 177 -14.17 -1.26 -19.64
N ILE A 178 -12.94 -1.63 -20.02
CA ILE A 178 -11.71 -1.18 -19.41
C ILE A 178 -10.82 -0.52 -20.47
N THR A 179 -10.42 0.73 -20.26
CA THR A 179 -9.51 1.48 -21.13
C THR A 179 -8.13 1.55 -20.48
N THR A 180 -7.10 1.18 -21.23
CA THR A 180 -5.71 1.23 -20.77
C THR A 180 -5.14 2.62 -21.02
N LEU A 181 -5.02 3.46 -20.01
CA LEU A 181 -4.43 4.80 -20.09
C LEU A 181 -2.92 4.79 -19.88
N GLY A 182 -2.38 3.72 -19.31
CA GLY A 182 -0.96 3.49 -19.05
C GLY A 182 -0.70 2.06 -18.63
N GLY A 183 0.54 1.58 -18.70
CA GLY A 183 0.91 0.20 -18.36
C GLY A 183 0.58 -0.84 -19.45
N GLY A 184 0.09 -0.42 -20.61
CA GLY A 184 -0.17 -1.29 -21.76
C GLY A 184 1.10 -1.66 -22.52
N ARG A 185 1.52 -2.94 -22.45
CA ARG A 185 2.77 -3.48 -23.06
C ARG A 185 4.04 -2.76 -22.60
N GLN A 186 4.03 -2.25 -21.40
CA GLN A 186 5.17 -1.58 -20.76
C GLN A 186 5.10 -1.71 -19.25
N VAL A 187 6.21 -1.60 -18.57
CA VAL A 187 6.29 -1.40 -17.11
C VAL A 187 6.16 0.08 -16.81
N GLY A 188 5.55 0.43 -15.70
CA GLY A 188 5.40 1.81 -15.26
C GLY A 188 4.12 2.51 -15.72
N ARG A 189 3.86 3.67 -15.16
CA ARG A 189 2.69 4.56 -15.38
C ARG A 189 1.34 3.83 -15.46
N SER A 190 1.12 2.84 -14.60
CA SER A 190 -0.13 2.06 -14.57
C SER A 190 -1.34 2.95 -14.32
N CYS A 191 -2.32 2.88 -15.22
CA CYS A 191 -3.54 3.68 -15.12
C CYS A 191 -4.63 3.07 -16.01
N PHE A 192 -5.77 2.68 -15.40
CA PHE A 192 -6.84 2.01 -16.13
C PHE A 192 -8.19 2.65 -15.77
N LEU A 193 -9.04 2.83 -16.77
CA LEU A 193 -10.37 3.41 -16.60
C LEU A 193 -11.43 2.32 -16.80
N LEU A 194 -12.04 1.87 -15.69
CA LEU A 194 -13.19 0.96 -15.69
C LEU A 194 -14.46 1.77 -15.81
N GLN A 195 -15.31 1.42 -16.77
CA GLN A 195 -16.55 2.14 -17.05
C GLN A 195 -17.73 1.18 -17.17
N THR A 196 -18.84 1.59 -16.59
CA THR A 196 -20.20 1.07 -16.81
C THR A 196 -21.07 2.21 -17.36
N PRO A 197 -22.33 1.97 -17.72
CA PRO A 197 -23.25 3.04 -18.13
C PRO A 197 -23.43 4.16 -17.09
N ILE A 198 -23.21 3.88 -15.81
CA ILE A 198 -23.49 4.81 -14.71
C ILE A 198 -22.28 5.15 -13.84
N SER A 199 -21.19 4.40 -13.93
CA SER A 199 -20.03 4.59 -13.06
C SER A 199 -18.71 4.61 -13.82
N LYS A 200 -17.77 5.41 -13.34
CA LYS A 200 -16.39 5.50 -13.83
C LYS A 200 -15.41 5.39 -12.68
N ILE A 201 -14.56 4.38 -12.73
CA ILE A 201 -13.53 4.11 -11.71
C ILE A 201 -12.14 4.20 -12.34
N LEU A 202 -11.27 5.00 -11.76
CA LEU A 202 -9.86 4.99 -12.12
C LEU A 202 -9.11 3.99 -11.24
N ILE A 203 -8.41 3.05 -11.85
CA ILE A 203 -7.61 2.03 -11.17
C ILE A 203 -6.15 2.39 -11.34
N ASP A 204 -5.47 2.70 -10.23
CA ASP A 204 -4.11 3.24 -10.18
C ASP A 204 -3.95 4.54 -10.99
N CYS A 205 -2.90 5.30 -10.74
CA CYS A 205 -2.45 6.42 -11.56
C CYS A 205 -0.98 6.69 -11.24
N GLY A 206 -0.09 6.01 -11.95
CA GLY A 206 1.33 6.01 -11.67
C GLY A 206 2.17 6.87 -12.60
N VAL A 207 3.49 6.88 -12.35
CA VAL A 207 4.51 7.49 -13.20
C VAL A 207 5.51 6.43 -13.64
N ASP A 208 6.05 6.53 -14.85
CA ASP A 208 7.24 5.80 -15.23
C ASP A 208 8.47 6.64 -14.84
N VAL A 209 9.15 6.26 -13.76
CA VAL A 209 10.30 7.01 -13.24
C VAL A 209 11.54 6.88 -14.14
N SER A 210 11.57 5.90 -15.03
CA SER A 210 12.68 5.66 -15.96
C SER A 210 12.52 6.38 -17.28
N ALA A 211 11.29 6.75 -17.66
CA ALA A 211 10.99 7.42 -18.90
C ALA A 211 11.26 8.93 -18.84
N GLN A 212 11.30 9.57 -20.00
CA GLN A 212 11.48 11.01 -20.14
C GLN A 212 10.30 11.68 -20.86
N GLY A 213 10.13 12.97 -20.63
CA GLY A 213 9.10 13.75 -21.30
C GLY A 213 7.69 13.25 -21.04
N LYS A 214 6.86 13.17 -22.07
CA LYS A 214 5.47 12.74 -21.99
C LYS A 214 5.30 11.25 -21.67
N ASP A 215 6.27 10.42 -22.02
CA ASP A 215 6.22 8.98 -21.79
C ASP A 215 6.29 8.61 -20.30
N LYS A 216 6.64 9.58 -19.47
CA LYS A 216 6.63 9.46 -18.01
C LYS A 216 5.23 9.31 -17.41
N TYR A 217 4.19 9.79 -18.12
CA TYR A 217 2.84 9.94 -17.58
C TYR A 217 1.83 9.09 -18.35
N PRO A 218 0.76 8.60 -17.71
CA PRO A 218 -0.37 8.01 -18.43
C PRO A 218 -1.09 9.06 -19.28
N TYR A 219 -1.90 8.60 -20.20
CA TYR A 219 -2.65 9.45 -21.14
C TYR A 219 -3.86 10.09 -20.45
N LEU A 220 -3.60 11.07 -19.57
CA LEU A 220 -4.65 11.79 -18.83
C LEU A 220 -5.46 12.77 -19.72
N GLU A 221 -5.00 13.04 -20.92
CA GLU A 221 -5.69 13.87 -21.92
C GLU A 221 -6.65 13.04 -22.82
N ALA A 222 -6.80 11.72 -22.54
CA ALA A 222 -7.70 10.88 -23.30
C ALA A 222 -9.15 11.38 -23.19
N PRO A 223 -9.91 11.44 -24.30
CA PRO A 223 -11.28 11.97 -24.30
C PRO A 223 -12.24 11.24 -23.34
N GLU A 224 -11.96 9.95 -23.04
CA GLU A 224 -12.75 9.15 -22.12
C GLU A 224 -12.58 9.56 -20.65
N LEU A 225 -11.45 10.23 -20.33
CA LEU A 225 -11.08 10.63 -18.98
C LEU A 225 -11.45 12.09 -18.72
N ASP A 226 -12.59 12.28 -18.07
CA ASP A 226 -12.98 13.56 -17.46
C ASP A 226 -12.97 13.38 -15.93
N LEU A 227 -12.04 14.04 -15.24
CA LEU A 227 -11.86 13.94 -13.80
C LEU A 227 -13.11 14.32 -13.01
N SER A 228 -13.96 15.20 -13.55
CA SER A 228 -15.21 15.61 -12.90
C SER A 228 -16.25 14.50 -12.86
N THR A 229 -16.12 13.50 -13.75
CA THR A 229 -17.03 12.35 -13.86
C THR A 229 -16.49 11.08 -13.20
N ILE A 230 -15.27 11.11 -12.66
CA ILE A 230 -14.70 9.95 -11.94
C ILE A 230 -15.36 9.83 -10.56
N ASP A 231 -16.02 8.71 -10.31
CA ASP A 231 -16.71 8.44 -9.05
C ASP A 231 -15.74 8.07 -7.93
N ALA A 232 -14.74 7.25 -8.26
CA ALA A 232 -13.72 6.83 -7.31
C ALA A 232 -12.38 6.49 -7.99
N ILE A 233 -11.31 6.59 -7.21
CA ILE A 233 -10.00 6.01 -7.53
C ILE A 233 -9.82 4.79 -6.63
N VAL A 234 -9.26 3.70 -7.15
CA VAL A 234 -8.87 2.52 -6.35
C VAL A 234 -7.39 2.26 -6.58
N LEU A 235 -6.60 2.30 -5.51
CA LEU A 235 -5.15 2.11 -5.56
C LEU A 235 -4.77 0.72 -5.09
N SER A 236 -4.05 -0.02 -5.94
CA SER A 236 -3.58 -1.38 -5.64
C SER A 236 -2.45 -1.40 -4.61
N HIS A 237 -1.44 -0.59 -4.78
CA HIS A 237 -0.29 -0.50 -3.87
C HIS A 237 0.48 0.82 -4.01
N ALA A 238 1.50 1.00 -3.17
CA ALA A 238 2.12 2.30 -2.96
C ALA A 238 3.25 2.68 -3.93
N HIS A 239 3.75 1.78 -4.78
CA HIS A 239 4.84 2.12 -5.71
C HIS A 239 4.45 3.27 -6.65
N LEU A 240 5.44 4.11 -7.02
CA LEU A 240 5.20 5.33 -7.79
C LEU A 240 4.62 5.08 -9.18
N ASP A 241 4.90 3.95 -9.78
CA ASP A 241 4.34 3.54 -11.07
C ASP A 241 2.87 3.10 -11.00
N HIS A 242 2.28 3.09 -9.80
CA HIS A 242 0.85 2.90 -9.53
C HIS A 242 0.22 4.09 -8.80
N SER A 243 0.93 4.74 -7.87
CA SER A 243 0.39 5.80 -7.01
C SER A 243 0.86 7.21 -7.35
N GLY A 244 1.95 7.36 -8.11
CA GLY A 244 2.75 8.58 -8.19
C GLY A 244 2.04 9.84 -8.71
N LEU A 245 0.95 9.69 -9.47
CA LEU A 245 0.15 10.83 -9.96
C LEU A 245 -1.16 11.05 -9.21
N ILE A 246 -1.53 10.23 -8.25
CA ILE A 246 -2.79 10.44 -7.51
C ILE A 246 -2.82 11.84 -6.84
N PRO A 247 -1.75 12.33 -6.17
CA PRO A 247 -1.74 13.71 -5.67
C PRO A 247 -1.91 14.77 -6.75
N TYR A 248 -1.39 14.53 -7.96
CA TYR A 248 -1.58 15.42 -9.10
C TYR A 248 -3.04 15.51 -9.54
N LEU A 249 -3.81 14.42 -9.49
CA LEU A 249 -5.24 14.46 -9.79
C LEU A 249 -6.00 15.37 -8.82
N TYR A 250 -5.63 15.37 -7.53
CA TYR A 250 -6.20 16.33 -6.55
C TYR A 250 -5.81 17.78 -6.85
N LYS A 251 -4.56 18.03 -7.30
CA LYS A 251 -4.16 19.36 -7.80
C LYS A 251 -5.00 19.79 -9.00
N MET A 252 -5.35 18.85 -9.89
CA MET A 252 -6.19 19.10 -11.07
C MET A 252 -7.69 19.21 -10.75
N GLY A 253 -8.08 19.12 -9.46
CA GLY A 253 -9.45 19.38 -9.01
C GLY A 253 -10.30 18.15 -8.74
N TYR A 254 -9.74 16.95 -8.76
CA TYR A 254 -10.46 15.76 -8.29
C TYR A 254 -10.86 15.92 -6.82
N LYS A 255 -12.10 15.57 -6.48
CA LYS A 255 -12.66 15.72 -5.13
C LYS A 255 -13.27 14.41 -4.58
N GLY A 256 -13.20 13.34 -5.36
CA GLY A 256 -13.75 12.04 -4.98
C GLY A 256 -12.86 11.25 -4.02
N PRO A 257 -13.30 10.06 -3.61
CA PRO A 257 -12.55 9.19 -2.72
C PRO A 257 -11.43 8.46 -3.45
N VAL A 258 -10.38 8.09 -2.70
CA VAL A 258 -9.40 7.08 -3.11
C VAL A 258 -9.44 5.92 -2.13
N TYR A 259 -9.78 4.74 -2.63
CA TYR A 259 -9.87 3.50 -1.84
C TYR A 259 -8.55 2.74 -1.90
N MET A 260 -8.04 2.29 -0.78
CA MET A 260 -6.81 1.51 -0.65
C MET A 260 -6.72 0.88 0.75
N THR A 261 -5.69 0.09 1.01
CA THR A 261 -5.40 -0.33 2.39
C THR A 261 -4.76 0.80 3.20
N ALA A 262 -4.86 0.75 4.52
CA ALA A 262 -4.24 1.76 5.39
C ALA A 262 -2.71 1.83 5.25
N PRO A 263 -1.94 0.72 5.21
CA PRO A 263 -0.50 0.79 4.95
C PRO A 263 -0.18 1.34 3.56
N THR A 264 -0.95 1.01 2.51
CA THR A 264 -0.76 1.59 1.17
C THR A 264 -0.92 3.11 1.20
N ARG A 265 -1.91 3.65 1.93
CA ARG A 265 -2.08 5.11 2.11
C ARG A 265 -0.85 5.75 2.74
N ASP A 266 -0.38 5.20 3.85
CA ASP A 266 0.74 5.79 4.61
C ASP A 266 2.04 5.72 3.78
N ILE A 267 2.31 4.60 3.11
CA ILE A 267 3.50 4.43 2.26
C ILE A 267 3.41 5.29 1.01
N SER A 268 2.27 5.36 0.30
CA SER A 268 2.13 6.19 -0.89
C SER A 268 2.33 7.69 -0.59
N ALA A 269 1.88 8.15 0.58
CA ALA A 269 2.13 9.52 1.02
C ALA A 269 3.63 9.77 1.29
N LEU A 270 4.34 8.81 1.91
CA LEU A 270 5.79 8.90 2.11
C LEU A 270 6.54 8.93 0.77
N MET A 271 6.19 8.04 -0.16
CA MET A 271 6.81 7.99 -1.48
C MET A 271 6.54 9.25 -2.30
N ALA A 272 5.34 9.81 -2.22
CA ALA A 272 5.01 11.07 -2.88
C ALA A 272 5.79 12.26 -2.28
N LEU A 273 6.03 12.28 -0.96
CA LEU A 273 6.88 13.28 -0.31
C LEU A 273 8.34 13.17 -0.77
N ASP A 274 8.87 11.96 -0.89
CA ASP A 274 10.22 11.73 -1.42
C ASP A 274 10.31 12.15 -2.89
N PHE A 275 9.31 11.81 -3.71
CA PHE A 275 9.24 12.17 -5.12
C PHE A 275 9.34 13.69 -5.35
N ILE A 276 8.62 14.51 -4.56
CA ILE A 276 8.76 15.96 -4.64
C ILE A 276 10.13 16.43 -4.09
N GLY A 277 10.66 15.75 -3.07
CA GLY A 277 11.99 16.01 -2.52
C GLY A 277 13.11 15.79 -3.54
N VAL A 278 13.01 14.72 -4.36
CA VAL A 278 13.94 14.46 -5.46
C VAL A 278 13.86 15.57 -6.52
N ALA A 279 12.66 16.01 -6.91
CA ALA A 279 12.50 17.10 -7.85
C ALA A 279 13.20 18.39 -7.38
N TYR A 280 13.05 18.76 -6.11
CA TYR A 280 13.76 19.93 -5.53
C TYR A 280 15.28 19.76 -5.55
N LYS A 281 15.80 18.57 -5.22
CA LYS A 281 17.25 18.28 -5.28
C LYS A 281 17.81 18.38 -6.70
N GLN A 282 16.98 18.07 -7.70
CA GLN A 282 17.33 18.18 -9.12
C GLN A 282 17.08 19.58 -9.68
N ALA A 283 16.71 20.57 -8.86
CA ALA A 283 16.34 21.92 -9.24
C ALA A 283 15.21 21.96 -10.30
N THR A 284 14.30 20.99 -10.25
CA THR A 284 13.13 20.93 -11.14
C THR A 284 11.86 21.28 -10.34
N ALA A 285 10.87 21.86 -11.02
CA ALA A 285 9.58 22.14 -10.39
C ALA A 285 8.80 20.83 -10.17
N PRO A 286 8.35 20.51 -8.95
CA PRO A 286 7.56 19.32 -8.72
C PRO A 286 6.17 19.43 -9.34
N LEU A 287 5.63 18.33 -9.83
CA LEU A 287 4.31 18.26 -10.46
C LEU A 287 3.17 18.69 -9.52
N PHE A 288 3.31 18.36 -8.25
CA PHE A 288 2.35 18.66 -7.18
C PHE A 288 3.10 19.04 -5.89
N LYS A 289 2.38 19.50 -4.89
CA LYS A 289 2.93 19.96 -3.61
C LYS A 289 2.50 19.04 -2.46
N SER A 290 3.09 19.25 -1.28
CA SER A 290 2.69 18.52 -0.05
C SER A 290 1.21 18.73 0.33
N THR A 291 0.62 19.87 -0.05
CA THR A 291 -0.83 20.12 0.11
C THR A 291 -1.69 19.16 -0.70
N ASP A 292 -1.23 18.74 -1.88
CA ASP A 292 -1.96 17.83 -2.75
C ASP A 292 -1.86 16.39 -2.23
N ILE A 293 -0.70 16.02 -1.65
CA ILE A 293 -0.53 14.75 -0.91
C ILE A 293 -1.46 14.73 0.31
N ARG A 294 -1.56 15.84 1.04
CA ARG A 294 -2.49 15.97 2.16
C ARG A 294 -3.94 15.80 1.71
N ASN A 295 -4.32 16.34 0.54
CA ASN A 295 -5.65 16.15 -0.03
C ASN A 295 -5.90 14.67 -0.37
N MET A 296 -4.94 13.96 -0.97
CA MET A 296 -5.04 12.52 -1.19
C MET A 296 -5.32 11.76 0.12
N VAL A 297 -4.54 12.03 1.18
CA VAL A 297 -4.73 11.39 2.50
C VAL A 297 -6.09 11.75 3.08
N LYS A 298 -6.50 13.02 3.02
CA LYS A 298 -7.78 13.52 3.54
C LYS A 298 -9.00 12.86 2.88
N HIS A 299 -8.89 12.50 1.59
CA HIS A 299 -9.96 11.85 0.81
C HIS A 299 -9.82 10.32 0.76
N SER A 300 -8.80 9.74 1.36
CA SER A 300 -8.62 8.29 1.37
C SER A 300 -9.68 7.59 2.22
N ILE A 301 -10.13 6.42 1.76
CA ILE A 301 -10.96 5.48 2.50
C ILE A 301 -10.19 4.17 2.59
N ALA A 302 -9.73 3.84 3.79
CA ALA A 302 -8.96 2.64 4.02
C ALA A 302 -9.87 1.43 4.21
N LEU A 303 -9.56 0.34 3.50
CA LEU A 303 -10.27 -0.93 3.57
C LEU A 303 -9.32 -2.04 4.03
N ASN A 304 -9.87 -3.03 4.72
CA ASN A 304 -9.16 -4.24 5.07
C ASN A 304 -9.26 -5.29 3.95
N TYR A 305 -8.36 -6.28 3.97
CA TYR A 305 -8.51 -7.43 3.09
C TYR A 305 -9.82 -8.17 3.37
N GLN A 306 -10.45 -8.68 2.29
CA GLN A 306 -11.69 -9.42 2.31
C GLN A 306 -12.92 -8.63 2.81
N GLU A 307 -12.78 -7.32 2.93
CA GLU A 307 -13.88 -6.43 3.27
C GLU A 307 -14.63 -6.00 2.01
N VAL A 308 -15.86 -6.51 1.82
CA VAL A 308 -16.71 -6.10 0.69
C VAL A 308 -17.26 -4.70 0.94
N THR A 309 -17.06 -3.79 0.00
CA THR A 309 -17.45 -2.39 0.14
C THR A 309 -18.10 -1.86 -1.13
N ASP A 310 -19.29 -1.28 -1.02
CA ASP A 310 -19.93 -0.54 -2.11
C ASP A 310 -19.12 0.75 -2.36
N ILE A 311 -18.78 1.04 -3.63
CA ILE A 311 -18.05 2.27 -4.00
C ILE A 311 -18.83 3.15 -4.98
N THR A 312 -19.78 2.56 -5.71
CA THR A 312 -20.78 3.23 -6.54
C THR A 312 -22.11 2.45 -6.44
N PRO A 313 -23.20 2.92 -7.03
CA PRO A 313 -24.47 2.19 -7.00
C PRO A 313 -24.39 0.77 -7.58
N ASP A 314 -23.56 0.56 -8.60
CA ASP A 314 -23.45 -0.69 -9.35
C ASP A 314 -22.13 -1.44 -9.16
N ILE A 315 -21.18 -0.89 -8.38
CA ILE A 315 -19.85 -1.51 -8.20
C ILE A 315 -19.52 -1.67 -6.71
N ARG A 316 -19.13 -2.88 -6.35
CA ARG A 316 -18.50 -3.23 -5.07
C ARG A 316 -17.09 -3.68 -5.29
N ILE A 317 -16.22 -3.37 -4.34
CA ILE A 317 -14.84 -3.87 -4.35
C ILE A 317 -14.55 -4.73 -3.12
N THR A 318 -13.62 -5.65 -3.31
CA THR A 318 -12.99 -6.42 -2.23
C THR A 318 -11.49 -6.47 -2.50
N LEU A 319 -10.70 -6.08 -1.50
CA LEU A 319 -9.25 -6.11 -1.59
C LEU A 319 -8.74 -7.47 -1.12
N TYR A 320 -7.84 -8.09 -1.89
CA TYR A 320 -7.17 -9.35 -1.55
C TYR A 320 -5.67 -9.15 -1.51
N ASN A 321 -4.97 -9.82 -0.60
CA ASN A 321 -3.51 -9.73 -0.52
C ASN A 321 -2.84 -10.07 -1.85
N ALA A 322 -2.00 -9.17 -2.34
CA ALA A 322 -1.20 -9.34 -3.56
C ALA A 322 0.21 -9.91 -3.29
N GLY A 323 0.67 -9.90 -2.04
CA GLY A 323 1.97 -10.44 -1.62
C GLY A 323 3.20 -9.63 -2.07
N HIS A 324 3.01 -8.48 -2.70
CA HIS A 324 4.06 -7.69 -3.35
C HIS A 324 4.75 -6.70 -2.39
N THR A 325 3.97 -5.86 -1.73
CA THR A 325 4.42 -4.91 -0.69
C THR A 325 3.44 -4.88 0.47
N LEU A 326 3.82 -4.27 1.60
CA LEU A 326 2.92 -4.13 2.74
C LEU A 326 1.63 -3.42 2.33
N GLY A 327 0.50 -4.09 2.49
CA GLY A 327 -0.81 -3.57 2.13
C GLY A 327 -1.15 -3.63 0.64
N SER A 328 -0.27 -4.16 -0.23
CA SER A 328 -0.58 -4.35 -1.64
C SER A 328 -1.79 -5.25 -1.84
N ALA A 329 -2.67 -4.86 -2.74
CA ALA A 329 -3.95 -5.52 -2.94
C ALA A 329 -4.24 -5.84 -4.41
N MET A 330 -4.69 -7.05 -4.67
CA MET A 330 -5.50 -7.35 -5.85
C MET A 330 -6.89 -6.81 -5.59
N ILE A 331 -7.48 -6.18 -6.61
CA ILE A 331 -8.78 -5.51 -6.49
C ILE A 331 -9.83 -6.33 -7.24
N HIS A 332 -10.75 -6.92 -6.49
CA HIS A 332 -11.88 -7.65 -7.07
C HIS A 332 -13.08 -6.72 -7.16
N PHE A 333 -13.57 -6.52 -8.37
CA PHE A 333 -14.77 -5.74 -8.67
C PHE A 333 -15.95 -6.68 -8.92
N ASN A 334 -17.01 -6.54 -8.15
CA ASN A 334 -18.32 -7.10 -8.42
C ASN A 334 -19.19 -6.00 -9.03
N ILE A 335 -19.58 -6.17 -10.29
CA ILE A 335 -20.22 -5.14 -11.10
C ILE A 335 -21.65 -5.56 -11.41
N GLY A 336 -22.63 -4.64 -11.33
CA GLY A 336 -24.01 -4.84 -11.72
C GLY A 336 -24.70 -5.97 -10.95
N ASN A 337 -24.51 -6.04 -9.61
CA ASN A 337 -25.07 -7.11 -8.76
C ASN A 337 -24.72 -8.55 -9.24
N GLY A 338 -23.49 -8.71 -9.73
CA GLY A 338 -22.99 -10.00 -10.21
C GLY A 338 -23.10 -10.21 -11.71
N LEU A 339 -23.38 -9.16 -12.47
CA LEU A 339 -23.36 -9.15 -13.92
C LEU A 339 -21.97 -9.55 -14.46
N HIS A 340 -20.92 -9.05 -13.83
CA HIS A 340 -19.52 -9.38 -14.14
C HIS A 340 -18.62 -9.23 -12.91
N ASN A 341 -17.63 -10.13 -12.78
CA ASN A 341 -16.60 -10.05 -11.76
C ASN A 341 -15.23 -9.95 -12.41
N TYR A 342 -14.56 -8.87 -12.11
CA TYR A 342 -13.27 -8.50 -12.67
C TYR A 342 -12.24 -8.37 -11.55
N LEU A 343 -11.07 -9.02 -11.73
CA LEU A 343 -9.95 -8.95 -10.81
C LEU A 343 -8.78 -8.22 -11.48
N TYR A 344 -8.34 -7.12 -10.89
CA TYR A 344 -7.09 -6.46 -11.22
C TYR A 344 -6.01 -6.90 -10.25
N SER A 345 -4.91 -7.46 -10.76
CA SER A 345 -3.86 -7.99 -9.91
C SER A 345 -3.03 -6.90 -9.21
N GLY A 346 -2.94 -5.68 -9.80
CA GLY A 346 -1.80 -4.84 -9.50
C GLY A 346 -0.51 -5.62 -9.77
N ASP A 347 0.50 -5.41 -8.96
CA ASP A 347 1.70 -6.22 -8.94
C ASP A 347 1.57 -7.34 -7.91
N ILE A 348 1.98 -8.56 -8.26
CA ILE A 348 1.79 -9.74 -7.41
C ILE A 348 3.07 -10.48 -7.11
N LYS A 349 3.13 -11.07 -5.90
CA LYS A 349 4.11 -12.08 -5.53
C LYS A 349 3.42 -13.35 -5.08
N PHE A 350 3.56 -14.42 -5.88
CA PHE A 350 3.02 -15.75 -5.56
C PHE A 350 4.06 -16.69 -4.96
N GLY A 351 5.31 -16.25 -4.86
CA GLY A 351 6.38 -16.95 -4.18
C GLY A 351 6.43 -16.67 -2.67
N LYS A 352 7.17 -17.47 -1.94
CA LYS A 352 7.41 -17.26 -0.50
C LYS A 352 8.24 -16.00 -0.27
N SER A 353 7.83 -15.20 0.69
CA SER A 353 8.49 -14.01 1.21
C SER A 353 8.65 -14.17 2.73
N ARG A 354 9.59 -13.45 3.35
CA ARG A 354 9.77 -13.42 4.81
C ARG A 354 8.76 -12.51 5.47
N SER A 355 8.48 -11.38 4.83
CA SER A 355 7.62 -10.33 5.40
C SER A 355 6.14 -10.51 5.09
N LEU A 356 5.77 -11.11 3.95
CA LEU A 356 4.41 -11.14 3.45
C LEU A 356 3.95 -12.57 3.11
N GLU A 357 2.63 -12.80 3.17
CA GLU A 357 2.01 -13.99 2.62
C GLU A 357 1.96 -13.91 1.09
N ALA A 358 1.94 -15.05 0.41
CA ALA A 358 1.77 -15.11 -1.04
C ALA A 358 0.42 -14.52 -1.49
N ALA A 359 0.34 -14.09 -2.76
CA ALA A 359 -0.90 -13.59 -3.36
C ALA A 359 -2.05 -14.59 -3.19
N ALA A 360 -3.23 -14.07 -2.87
CA ALA A 360 -4.45 -14.88 -2.70
C ALA A 360 -4.88 -15.51 -4.04
N THR A 361 -5.42 -16.74 -4.00
CA THR A 361 -5.85 -17.47 -5.20
C THR A 361 -7.33 -17.85 -5.20
N TYR A 362 -8.02 -17.59 -4.11
CA TYR A 362 -9.44 -17.93 -3.98
C TYR A 362 -10.31 -16.67 -3.99
N PHE A 363 -11.30 -16.66 -4.89
CA PHE A 363 -12.27 -15.57 -5.07
C PHE A 363 -13.69 -16.14 -5.15
N PRO A 364 -14.73 -15.40 -4.71
CA PRO A 364 -16.10 -15.90 -4.74
C PRO A 364 -16.58 -16.20 -6.17
N ARG A 365 -16.20 -15.34 -7.12
CA ARG A 365 -16.55 -15.44 -8.54
C ARG A 365 -15.56 -14.62 -9.36
N LEU A 366 -15.23 -15.08 -10.58
CA LEU A 366 -14.23 -14.43 -11.43
C LEU A 366 -14.51 -14.73 -12.91
N GLU A 367 -14.83 -13.72 -13.70
CA GLU A 367 -14.97 -13.81 -15.15
C GLU A 367 -13.71 -13.34 -15.88
N THR A 368 -13.15 -12.19 -15.45
CA THR A 368 -11.96 -11.62 -16.10
C THR A 368 -10.87 -11.33 -15.07
N LEU A 369 -9.65 -11.75 -15.38
CA LEU A 369 -8.43 -11.40 -14.65
C LEU A 369 -7.60 -10.43 -15.48
N GLN A 370 -7.16 -9.32 -14.90
CA GLN A 370 -6.10 -8.48 -15.47
C GLN A 370 -4.83 -8.71 -14.67
N LEU A 371 -3.76 -9.16 -15.33
CA LEU A 371 -2.55 -9.70 -14.71
C LEU A 371 -1.30 -8.96 -15.19
N GLU A 372 -0.40 -8.64 -14.25
CA GLU A 372 0.92 -8.12 -14.54
C GLU A 372 1.82 -9.12 -15.28
N ALA A 373 2.81 -8.60 -16.02
CA ALA A 373 3.78 -9.41 -16.75
C ALA A 373 5.21 -8.85 -16.67
N THR A 374 5.58 -8.22 -15.56
CA THR A 374 6.93 -7.65 -15.35
C THR A 374 8.02 -8.67 -15.66
N TYR A 375 7.83 -9.90 -15.22
CA TYR A 375 8.68 -11.06 -15.51
C TYR A 375 7.95 -12.16 -16.28
N GLY A 376 7.11 -11.76 -17.23
CA GLY A 376 6.30 -12.66 -18.05
C GLY A 376 7.05 -13.40 -19.17
N GLY A 377 8.31 -13.09 -19.45
CA GLY A 377 9.13 -13.75 -20.47
C GLY A 377 9.58 -15.15 -20.05
N LYS A 378 9.76 -16.07 -21.01
CA LYS A 378 10.17 -17.46 -20.76
C LYS A 378 11.48 -17.58 -20.00
N ASP A 379 12.40 -16.63 -20.23
CA ASP A 379 13.73 -16.62 -19.60
C ASP A 379 13.74 -15.94 -18.23
N ASN A 380 12.60 -15.41 -17.76
CA ASN A 380 12.47 -14.75 -16.46
C ASN A 380 12.21 -15.76 -15.31
N ASN A 381 13.03 -16.78 -15.23
CA ASN A 381 13.05 -17.72 -14.13
C ASN A 381 14.25 -17.40 -13.22
N TYR A 382 13.96 -17.25 -11.95
CA TYR A 382 14.97 -16.94 -10.95
C TYR A 382 15.39 -18.20 -10.18
N PRO A 383 16.63 -18.19 -9.63
CA PRO A 383 17.03 -19.20 -8.67
C PRO A 383 16.06 -19.27 -7.50
N PRO A 384 15.91 -20.42 -6.84
CA PRO A 384 15.16 -20.55 -5.61
C PRO A 384 15.60 -19.49 -4.59
N ARG A 385 14.63 -18.89 -3.89
CA ARG A 385 14.88 -17.83 -2.90
C ARG A 385 16.02 -18.17 -1.93
N ARG A 386 16.06 -19.43 -1.48
CA ARG A 386 17.06 -19.90 -0.53
C ARG A 386 18.49 -19.77 -1.10
N GLU A 387 18.70 -20.08 -2.37
CA GLU A 387 20.02 -19.98 -3.01
C GLU A 387 20.47 -18.53 -3.07
N SER A 388 19.57 -17.60 -3.45
CA SER A 388 19.83 -16.16 -3.46
C SER A 388 20.14 -15.62 -2.05
N GLU A 389 19.46 -16.11 -1.02
CA GLU A 389 19.74 -15.76 0.38
C GLU A 389 21.12 -16.25 0.82
N GLU A 390 21.50 -17.49 0.49
CA GLU A 390 22.82 -18.07 0.81
C GLU A 390 23.94 -17.34 0.06
N GLU A 391 23.72 -16.96 -1.19
CA GLU A 391 24.67 -16.18 -1.99
C GLU A 391 24.92 -14.79 -1.37
N LEU A 392 23.84 -14.07 -0.97
CA LEU A 392 23.98 -12.78 -0.29
C LEU A 392 24.74 -12.91 1.04
N ILE A 393 24.39 -13.91 1.87
CA ILE A 393 25.06 -14.15 3.15
C ILE A 393 26.55 -14.43 2.94
N THR A 394 26.90 -15.26 1.95
CA THR A 394 28.29 -15.60 1.62
C THR A 394 29.08 -14.37 1.18
N PHE A 395 28.49 -13.55 0.31
CA PHE A 395 29.07 -12.29 -0.14
C PHE A 395 29.32 -11.32 1.01
N VAL A 396 28.29 -11.08 1.85
CA VAL A 396 28.42 -10.20 3.01
C VAL A 396 29.50 -10.71 3.97
N LYS A 397 29.51 -12.01 4.26
CA LYS A 397 30.50 -12.62 5.15
C LYS A 397 31.95 -12.42 4.64
N ASP A 398 32.18 -12.62 3.35
CA ASP A 398 33.51 -12.45 2.73
C ASP A 398 34.00 -11.00 2.86
N ILE A 399 33.14 -10.01 2.61
CA ILE A 399 33.47 -8.58 2.70
C ILE A 399 33.76 -8.18 4.15
N ILE A 400 32.86 -8.52 5.07
CA ILE A 400 32.98 -8.14 6.48
C ILE A 400 34.21 -8.77 7.13
N SER A 401 34.54 -10.05 6.80
CA SER A 401 35.72 -10.75 7.35
C SER A 401 37.04 -10.10 6.95
N LYS A 402 37.06 -9.32 5.86
CA LYS A 402 38.21 -8.54 5.36
C LYS A 402 38.25 -7.11 5.86
N GLY A 403 37.36 -6.76 6.78
CA GLY A 403 37.26 -5.39 7.33
C GLY A 403 36.54 -4.39 6.41
N GLY A 404 35.88 -4.87 5.35
CA GLY A 404 35.18 -4.03 4.38
C GLY A 404 33.76 -3.67 4.80
N LYS A 405 33.10 -2.84 3.98
CA LYS A 405 31.71 -2.41 4.12
C LYS A 405 30.87 -2.93 2.96
N VAL A 406 29.62 -3.28 3.24
CA VAL A 406 28.69 -3.77 2.21
C VAL A 406 27.60 -2.73 1.99
N LEU A 407 27.46 -2.25 0.76
CA LEU A 407 26.35 -1.39 0.33
C LEU A 407 25.28 -2.23 -0.37
N LEU A 408 24.05 -2.12 0.13
CA LEU A 408 22.84 -2.71 -0.43
C LEU A 408 21.90 -1.57 -0.85
N PRO A 409 21.97 -1.10 -2.10
CA PRO A 409 20.97 -0.17 -2.64
C PRO A 409 19.62 -0.85 -2.71
N GLU A 410 18.61 -0.30 -2.03
CA GLU A 410 17.31 -0.95 -1.91
C GLU A 410 16.15 0.00 -2.20
N LEU A 411 15.05 -0.56 -2.73
CA LEU A 411 13.78 0.13 -2.76
C LEU A 411 13.28 0.30 -1.33
N GLY A 412 12.71 1.46 -1.03
CA GLY A 412 12.28 1.81 0.33
C GLY A 412 11.23 0.85 0.90
N THR A 413 10.37 0.27 0.05
CA THR A 413 9.31 -0.67 0.45
C THR A 413 9.48 -2.03 -0.19
N GLY A 414 9.26 -3.09 0.60
CA GLY A 414 9.32 -4.50 0.21
C GLY A 414 10.74 -5.06 0.26
N HIS A 415 11.63 -4.65 -0.63
CA HIS A 415 12.97 -5.19 -0.77
C HIS A 415 13.87 -4.97 0.45
N ALA A 416 13.90 -3.75 0.99
CA ALA A 416 14.71 -3.43 2.16
C ALA A 416 14.30 -4.27 3.38
N GLN A 417 13.00 -4.41 3.63
CA GLN A 417 12.46 -5.18 4.75
C GLN A 417 12.82 -6.66 4.66
N GLU A 418 12.79 -7.23 3.45
CA GLU A 418 13.22 -8.62 3.21
C GLU A 418 14.68 -8.84 3.59
N LYS A 419 15.58 -7.90 3.22
CA LYS A 419 17.00 -7.96 3.58
C LYS A 419 17.22 -7.77 5.08
N MET A 420 16.48 -6.85 5.70
CA MET A 420 16.56 -6.65 7.15
C MET A 420 16.26 -7.95 7.90
N LEU A 421 15.15 -8.61 7.55
CA LEU A 421 14.76 -9.88 8.17
C LEU A 421 15.79 -10.99 7.91
N LEU A 422 16.33 -11.08 6.69
CA LEU A 422 17.36 -12.05 6.33
C LEU A 422 18.65 -11.85 7.12
N LEU A 423 19.15 -10.61 7.16
CA LEU A 423 20.41 -10.28 7.82
C LEU A 423 20.29 -10.45 9.34
N GLU A 424 19.16 -10.06 9.94
CA GLU A 424 18.87 -10.24 11.35
C GLU A 424 18.87 -11.75 11.73
N ASP A 425 18.17 -12.59 10.97
CA ASP A 425 18.19 -14.03 11.12
C ASP A 425 19.60 -14.62 10.99
N ALA A 426 20.36 -14.18 9.95
CA ALA A 426 21.69 -14.70 9.70
C ALA A 426 22.67 -14.35 10.84
N ILE A 427 22.56 -13.18 11.44
CA ILE A 427 23.37 -12.79 12.60
C ILE A 427 22.94 -13.59 13.83
N LYS A 428 21.65 -13.73 14.10
CA LYS A 428 21.12 -14.54 15.22
C LYS A 428 21.56 -16.02 15.12
N MET A 429 21.59 -16.57 13.92
CA MET A 429 22.02 -17.94 13.67
C MET A 429 23.55 -18.11 13.66
N GLY A 430 24.33 -17.04 13.84
CA GLY A 430 25.79 -17.08 13.79
C GLY A 430 26.39 -17.30 12.37
N LYS A 431 25.58 -17.16 11.32
CA LYS A 431 26.04 -17.24 9.91
C LYS A 431 26.82 -16.00 9.49
N LEU A 432 26.48 -14.85 10.08
CA LEU A 432 27.18 -13.57 9.92
C LEU A 432 27.72 -13.09 11.28
N PRO A 433 28.86 -12.40 11.29
CA PRO A 433 29.34 -11.74 12.51
C PRO A 433 28.40 -10.62 12.92
N LYS A 434 28.33 -10.31 14.23
CA LYS A 434 27.57 -9.20 14.76
C LYS A 434 28.25 -7.88 14.37
N VAL A 435 27.73 -7.23 13.32
CA VAL A 435 28.17 -5.90 12.85
C VAL A 435 26.96 -4.97 12.77
N PRO A 436 27.14 -3.63 12.88
CA PRO A 436 26.05 -2.69 12.73
C PRO A 436 25.48 -2.73 11.32
N ILE A 437 24.15 -2.60 11.24
CA ILE A 437 23.43 -2.46 9.97
C ILE A 437 22.80 -1.07 9.98
N TYR A 438 23.27 -0.21 9.08
CA TYR A 438 22.81 1.16 8.96
C TYR A 438 21.70 1.27 7.93
N ILE A 439 20.65 2.00 8.28
CA ILE A 439 19.45 2.24 7.46
C ILE A 439 19.42 3.72 7.09
N ASP A 440 19.59 4.04 5.81
CA ASP A 440 19.63 5.42 5.33
C ASP A 440 18.51 5.70 4.30
N GLY A 441 17.84 6.83 4.48
CA GLY A 441 16.71 7.25 3.65
C GLY A 441 15.36 6.79 4.17
N MET A 442 14.35 6.75 3.29
CA MET A 442 12.96 6.49 3.65
C MET A 442 12.69 5.09 4.23
N ILE A 443 13.63 4.15 4.12
CA ILE A 443 13.45 2.78 4.64
C ILE A 443 13.07 2.79 6.11
N TRP A 444 13.64 3.71 6.91
CA TRP A 444 13.33 3.83 8.33
C TRP A 444 11.86 4.20 8.59
N ASP A 445 11.34 5.19 7.87
CA ASP A 445 9.96 5.63 8.01
C ASP A 445 8.97 4.56 7.52
N ILE A 446 9.33 3.83 6.46
CA ILE A 446 8.54 2.69 5.97
C ILE A 446 8.57 1.53 6.98
N ASN A 447 9.68 1.29 7.70
CA ASN A 447 9.71 0.31 8.78
C ASN A 447 8.77 0.72 9.94
N ALA A 448 8.64 2.01 10.24
CA ALA A 448 7.64 2.47 11.20
C ALA A 448 6.22 2.06 10.76
N VAL A 449 5.89 2.18 9.47
CA VAL A 449 4.61 1.71 8.93
C VAL A 449 4.48 0.18 9.09
N HIS A 450 5.52 -0.61 8.80
CA HIS A 450 5.49 -2.06 8.98
C HIS A 450 5.19 -2.46 10.43
N THR A 451 5.77 -1.74 11.41
CA THR A 451 5.51 -2.04 12.82
C THR A 451 4.12 -1.62 13.30
N ALA A 452 3.46 -0.74 12.57
CA ALA A 452 2.11 -0.27 12.88
C ALA A 452 1.00 -1.14 12.29
N TYR A 453 1.29 -1.93 11.24
CA TYR A 453 0.31 -2.74 10.53
C TYR A 453 0.70 -4.23 10.44
N PRO A 454 0.97 -4.90 11.57
CA PRO A 454 1.38 -6.31 11.56
C PRO A 454 0.33 -7.26 10.97
N ASP A 455 -0.94 -6.86 10.93
CA ASP A 455 -2.02 -7.66 10.36
C ASP A 455 -1.91 -7.86 8.83
N PHE A 456 -1.12 -7.03 8.17
CA PHE A 456 -0.81 -7.13 6.74
C PHE A 456 0.49 -7.91 6.45
N LEU A 457 1.20 -8.35 7.49
CA LEU A 457 2.43 -9.14 7.40
C LEU A 457 2.15 -10.65 7.35
N SER A 458 3.19 -11.44 7.10
CA SER A 458 3.09 -12.90 7.15
C SER A 458 2.68 -13.37 8.56
N ASN A 459 1.98 -14.50 8.62
CA ASN A 459 1.52 -15.08 9.89
C ASN A 459 2.65 -15.30 10.89
N ALA A 460 3.82 -15.75 10.42
CA ALA A 460 4.99 -15.96 11.24
C ALA A 460 5.51 -14.66 11.86
N LEU A 461 5.65 -13.63 11.01
CA LEU A 461 6.15 -12.31 11.43
C LEU A 461 5.14 -11.60 12.34
N ARG A 462 3.86 -11.65 12.00
CA ARG A 462 2.79 -11.13 12.85
C ARG A 462 2.79 -11.77 14.24
N SER A 463 2.88 -13.09 14.30
CA SER A 463 2.95 -13.83 15.58
C SER A 463 4.18 -13.45 16.39
N SER A 464 5.34 -13.26 15.76
CA SER A 464 6.56 -12.80 16.41
C SER A 464 6.39 -11.38 17.00
N ILE A 465 5.80 -10.45 16.24
CA ILE A 465 5.54 -9.08 16.71
C ILE A 465 4.56 -9.08 17.90
N PHE A 466 3.52 -9.91 17.85
CA PHE A 466 2.55 -10.02 18.95
C PHE A 466 3.13 -10.67 20.22
N ALA A 467 4.19 -11.46 20.07
CA ALA A 467 4.96 -12.03 21.18
C ALA A 467 6.09 -11.10 21.68
N ASP A 468 6.03 -9.80 21.36
CA ASP A 468 7.04 -8.79 21.70
C ASP A 468 8.46 -9.09 21.13
N LYS A 469 8.53 -9.87 20.04
CA LYS A 469 9.78 -10.22 19.32
C LYS A 469 9.78 -9.59 17.93
N ASN A 470 9.75 -8.26 17.88
CA ASN A 470 9.69 -7.52 16.61
C ASN A 470 11.10 -7.43 15.99
N PRO A 471 11.40 -8.12 14.88
CA PRO A 471 12.74 -8.11 14.27
C PRO A 471 13.14 -6.75 13.73
N PHE A 472 12.20 -5.88 13.33
CA PHE A 472 12.50 -4.53 12.84
C PHE A 472 13.04 -3.59 13.91
N THR A 473 12.86 -3.94 15.21
CA THR A 473 13.38 -3.17 16.34
C THR A 473 14.66 -3.77 16.95
N SER A 474 15.31 -4.68 16.24
CA SER A 474 16.57 -5.30 16.68
C SER A 474 17.67 -4.23 16.85
N GLU A 475 18.47 -4.35 17.92
CA GLU A 475 19.56 -3.43 18.25
C GLU A 475 20.68 -3.33 17.17
N ILE A 476 20.71 -4.30 16.23
CA ILE A 476 21.69 -4.28 15.13
C ILE A 476 21.38 -3.19 14.10
N PHE A 477 20.13 -2.69 14.06
CA PHE A 477 19.71 -1.65 13.12
C PHE A 477 19.87 -0.25 13.72
N SER A 478 20.51 0.63 12.96
CA SER A 478 20.69 2.03 13.33
C SER A 478 20.25 2.95 12.20
N GLN A 479 19.45 3.96 12.53
CA GLN A 479 19.06 4.98 11.56
C GLN A 479 20.23 5.93 11.26
N VAL A 480 20.34 6.32 9.99
CA VAL A 480 21.18 7.45 9.56
C VAL A 480 20.25 8.59 9.15
N GLY A 481 20.17 9.62 10.01
CA GLY A 481 19.21 10.71 9.87
C GLY A 481 19.84 12.04 9.38
N SER A 482 21.15 12.08 9.18
CA SER A 482 21.84 13.32 8.79
C SER A 482 23.12 13.06 7.97
N PRO A 483 23.59 14.05 7.17
CA PRO A 483 24.86 13.96 6.47
C PRO A 483 26.07 13.75 7.41
N GLN A 484 26.02 14.30 8.63
CA GLN A 484 27.07 14.13 9.63
C GLN A 484 27.13 12.68 10.14
N GLU A 485 25.98 12.07 10.38
CA GLU A 485 25.91 10.64 10.76
C GLU A 485 26.37 9.74 9.60
N ARG A 486 25.99 10.06 8.36
CA ARG A 486 26.47 9.33 7.16
C ARG A 486 28.00 9.36 7.07
N ARG A 487 28.62 10.53 7.31
CA ARG A 487 30.07 10.64 7.33
C ARG A 487 30.71 9.75 8.40
N LYS A 488 30.14 9.68 9.61
CA LYS A 488 30.61 8.75 10.65
C LYS A 488 30.53 7.28 10.23
N VAL A 489 29.49 6.89 9.47
CA VAL A 489 29.36 5.53 8.91
C VAL A 489 30.45 5.27 7.86
N ILE A 490 30.71 6.25 6.99
CA ILE A 490 31.75 6.16 5.95
C ILE A 490 33.13 6.01 6.58
N GLU A 491 33.44 6.78 7.61
CA GLU A 491 34.73 6.76 8.32
C GLU A 491 34.87 5.61 9.32
N GLY A 492 33.77 4.98 9.71
CA GLY A 492 33.70 3.91 10.72
C GLY A 492 34.26 2.55 10.27
N GLY A 493 34.11 1.55 11.13
CA GLY A 493 34.53 0.16 10.89
C GLY A 493 33.64 -0.62 9.92
N PRO A 494 33.83 -1.95 9.82
CA PRO A 494 33.02 -2.84 8.98
C PRO A 494 31.53 -2.75 9.34
N CYS A 495 30.68 -2.65 8.32
CA CYS A 495 29.22 -2.52 8.51
C CYS A 495 28.46 -2.91 7.23
N ILE A 496 27.16 -3.08 7.38
CA ILE A 496 26.21 -3.26 6.27
C ILE A 496 25.37 -2.01 6.17
N ILE A 497 25.14 -1.50 4.97
CA ILE A 497 24.33 -0.30 4.73
C ILE A 497 23.19 -0.64 3.76
N LEU A 498 21.95 -0.44 4.19
CA LEU A 498 20.77 -0.43 3.33
C LEU A 498 20.39 1.02 3.06
N ALA A 499 20.42 1.43 1.80
CA ALA A 499 20.18 2.83 1.44
C ALA A 499 19.33 2.98 0.18
N THR A 500 18.47 4.00 0.14
CA THR A 500 17.74 4.40 -1.07
C THR A 500 18.59 5.33 -1.93
N SER A 501 18.49 5.29 -3.28
CA SER A 501 17.56 4.50 -4.10
C SER A 501 18.15 3.16 -4.53
N GLY A 502 17.29 2.16 -4.70
CA GLY A 502 17.70 0.83 -5.16
C GLY A 502 18.17 0.80 -6.62
N MET A 503 17.75 1.78 -7.43
CA MET A 503 18.12 1.90 -8.85
C MET A 503 19.34 2.80 -9.08
N LEU A 504 20.00 3.29 -8.01
CA LEU A 504 21.14 4.21 -8.08
C LEU A 504 20.89 5.48 -8.92
N VAL A 505 19.65 6.00 -8.88
CA VAL A 505 19.29 7.23 -9.61
C VAL A 505 19.52 8.51 -8.79
N GLY A 506 20.03 8.37 -7.56
CA GLY A 506 20.31 9.44 -6.61
C GLY A 506 20.11 9.00 -5.16
N GLY A 507 20.24 9.95 -4.23
CA GLY A 507 20.06 9.71 -2.80
C GLY A 507 21.26 9.08 -2.10
N ALA A 508 21.03 8.57 -0.89
CA ALA A 508 22.08 8.07 -0.02
C ALA A 508 22.91 6.95 -0.64
N SER A 509 22.29 6.04 -1.39
CA SER A 509 23.00 4.91 -2.02
C SER A 509 24.09 5.35 -3.00
N VAL A 510 23.84 6.43 -3.75
CA VAL A 510 24.81 6.99 -4.70
C VAL A 510 25.96 7.69 -3.95
N GLU A 511 25.65 8.38 -2.85
CA GLU A 511 26.68 9.00 -2.00
C GLU A 511 27.62 7.96 -1.38
N TYR A 512 27.06 6.87 -0.83
CA TYR A 512 27.88 5.74 -0.34
C TYR A 512 28.68 5.05 -1.44
N LEU A 513 28.07 4.85 -2.62
CA LEU A 513 28.79 4.25 -3.76
C LEU A 513 30.01 5.07 -4.15
N LYS A 514 29.88 6.39 -4.21
CA LYS A 514 30.99 7.30 -4.51
C LYS A 514 32.17 7.09 -3.56
N GLU A 515 31.92 6.96 -2.26
CA GLU A 515 32.94 6.82 -1.23
C GLU A 515 33.53 5.40 -1.15
N PHE A 516 32.79 4.39 -1.59
CA PHE A 516 33.19 2.97 -1.44
C PHE A 516 33.77 2.36 -2.70
N ALA A 517 33.54 2.96 -3.86
CA ALA A 517 33.81 2.35 -5.16
C ALA A 517 35.30 2.02 -5.40
N ASP A 518 36.21 2.85 -4.92
CA ASP A 518 37.68 2.69 -5.14
C ASP A 518 38.35 1.69 -4.16
N ASN A 519 37.63 1.19 -3.17
CA ASN A 519 38.18 0.27 -2.19
C ASN A 519 37.82 -1.20 -2.51
N PRO A 520 38.81 -2.06 -2.85
CA PRO A 520 38.57 -3.46 -3.23
C PRO A 520 38.09 -4.35 -2.08
N ASN A 521 38.17 -3.89 -0.83
CA ASN A 521 37.67 -4.61 0.33
C ASN A 521 36.17 -4.36 0.54
N ASN A 522 35.58 -3.32 -0.07
CA ASN A 522 34.16 -3.05 0.00
C ASN A 522 33.37 -3.90 -1.00
N GLY A 523 32.04 -3.97 -0.77
CA GLY A 523 31.13 -4.71 -1.64
C GLY A 523 29.88 -3.91 -1.97
N LEU A 524 29.39 -4.08 -3.19
CA LEU A 524 28.09 -3.61 -3.68
C LEU A 524 27.27 -4.79 -4.13
N CYS A 525 26.05 -4.95 -3.59
CA CYS A 525 25.11 -5.95 -4.09
C CYS A 525 23.83 -5.27 -4.59
N LEU A 526 23.52 -5.47 -5.87
CA LEU A 526 22.27 -5.03 -6.49
C LEU A 526 21.27 -6.19 -6.52
N SER A 527 20.08 -5.98 -5.96
CA SER A 527 19.02 -6.97 -5.89
C SER A 527 17.67 -6.46 -6.42
N CYS A 528 17.62 -5.20 -6.84
CA CYS A 528 16.45 -4.57 -7.44
C CYS A 528 16.56 -4.52 -8.96
N TYR A 529 15.42 -4.37 -9.64
CA TYR A 529 15.39 -4.07 -11.07
C TYR A 529 16.24 -2.84 -11.38
N GLN A 530 17.05 -2.95 -12.44
CA GLN A 530 17.90 -1.86 -12.93
C GLN A 530 17.43 -1.45 -14.33
N PRO A 531 16.93 -0.21 -14.50
CA PRO A 531 16.40 0.24 -15.79
C PRO A 531 17.51 0.38 -16.84
N PRO A 532 17.19 0.20 -18.13
CA PRO A 532 18.15 0.44 -19.22
C PRO A 532 18.74 1.86 -19.15
N GLY A 533 20.05 1.98 -19.36
CA GLY A 533 20.77 3.26 -19.31
C GLY A 533 21.05 3.78 -17.88
N GLY A 534 20.47 3.20 -16.83
CA GLY A 534 20.74 3.58 -15.45
C GLY A 534 22.14 3.13 -14.96
N LEU A 535 22.66 3.80 -13.92
CA LEU A 535 23.98 3.50 -13.35
C LEU A 535 24.10 2.04 -12.89
N GLY A 536 23.08 1.52 -12.20
CA GLY A 536 23.08 0.12 -11.75
C GLY A 536 23.14 -0.88 -12.90
N ARG A 537 22.50 -0.58 -14.04
CA ARG A 537 22.55 -1.40 -15.25
C ARG A 537 23.94 -1.39 -15.87
N GLN A 538 24.57 -0.21 -15.97
CA GLN A 538 25.94 -0.07 -16.47
C GLN A 538 26.95 -0.83 -15.60
N LEU A 539 26.77 -0.81 -14.27
CA LEU A 539 27.60 -1.61 -13.34
C LEU A 539 27.42 -3.12 -13.57
N LYS A 540 26.19 -3.60 -13.80
CA LYS A 540 25.94 -5.02 -14.18
C LYS A 540 26.63 -5.38 -15.50
N GLU A 541 26.76 -4.44 -16.42
CA GLU A 541 27.42 -4.60 -17.72
C GLU A 541 28.94 -4.42 -17.66
N GLY A 542 29.49 -4.15 -16.46
CA GLY A 542 30.94 -4.13 -16.22
C GLY A 542 31.59 -2.75 -16.33
N LEU A 543 30.83 -1.67 -16.06
CA LEU A 543 31.39 -0.31 -15.98
C LEU A 543 32.58 -0.28 -15.00
N LYS A 544 33.73 0.29 -15.42
CA LYS A 544 34.98 0.31 -14.65
C LYS A 544 35.22 1.60 -13.89
N GLU A 545 34.53 2.67 -14.24
CA GLU A 545 34.61 3.98 -13.59
C GLU A 545 33.29 4.69 -13.68
N VAL A 546 32.94 5.47 -12.67
CA VAL A 546 31.71 6.26 -12.60
C VAL A 546 32.08 7.73 -12.53
N LYS A 547 31.40 8.53 -13.34
CA LYS A 547 31.47 9.99 -13.30
C LYS A 547 30.38 10.52 -12.38
N PHE A 548 30.77 11.09 -11.26
CA PHE A 548 29.86 11.77 -10.35
C PHE A 548 29.89 13.28 -10.58
N ASN A 549 28.73 13.90 -10.77
CA ASN A 549 28.64 15.34 -10.89
C ASN A 549 28.77 15.97 -9.50
N GLY A 550 29.88 16.68 -9.23
CA GLY A 550 30.13 17.45 -8.02
C GLY A 550 29.93 18.95 -8.26
N ASN A 551 30.04 19.77 -7.20
CA ASN A 551 29.89 21.23 -7.24
C ASN A 551 30.87 21.89 -8.23
N GLY A 552 30.58 21.79 -9.53
CA GLY A 552 31.35 22.42 -10.60
C GLY A 552 32.56 21.64 -11.14
N LYS A 553 32.85 20.44 -10.62
CA LYS A 553 33.85 19.53 -11.19
C LYS A 553 33.31 18.10 -11.20
N ASP A 554 33.42 17.46 -12.34
CA ASP A 554 33.13 16.03 -12.48
C ASP A 554 34.26 15.23 -11.79
N GLU A 555 33.87 14.32 -10.91
CA GLU A 555 34.77 13.41 -10.24
C GLU A 555 34.64 12.01 -10.84
N ILE A 556 35.73 11.46 -11.37
CA ILE A 556 35.77 10.11 -11.93
C ILE A 556 36.30 9.19 -10.85
N VAL A 557 35.50 8.21 -10.45
CA VAL A 557 35.84 7.25 -9.41
C VAL A 557 35.93 5.85 -10.03
N PRO A 558 37.10 5.16 -9.90
CA PRO A 558 37.26 3.79 -10.41
C PRO A 558 36.44 2.80 -9.56
N ILE A 559 35.87 1.80 -10.21
CA ILE A 559 35.14 0.71 -9.55
C ILE A 559 36.07 -0.44 -9.26
N LYS A 560 36.57 -0.52 -8.02
CA LYS A 560 37.43 -1.60 -7.52
C LYS A 560 36.73 -2.51 -6.52
N LEU A 561 35.60 -2.03 -5.94
CA LEU A 561 34.80 -2.81 -5.00
C LEU A 561 34.30 -4.11 -5.62
N LYS A 562 34.01 -5.11 -4.77
CA LYS A 562 33.40 -6.36 -5.21
C LYS A 562 31.94 -6.13 -5.57
N PHE A 563 31.54 -6.63 -6.73
CA PHE A 563 30.19 -6.47 -7.24
C PHE A 563 29.45 -7.80 -7.27
N LEU A 564 28.20 -7.79 -6.82
CA LEU A 564 27.26 -8.91 -6.89
C LEU A 564 25.92 -8.41 -7.41
N SER A 565 25.25 -9.21 -8.24
CA SER A 565 23.87 -8.96 -8.67
C SER A 565 23.03 -10.22 -8.45
N ILE A 566 21.94 -10.09 -7.68
CA ILE A 566 21.05 -11.21 -7.34
C ILE A 566 19.63 -10.88 -7.78
N ASP A 567 19.05 -11.71 -8.64
CA ASP A 567 17.70 -11.47 -9.17
C ASP A 567 16.57 -12.16 -8.34
N GLY A 568 16.91 -13.12 -7.46
CA GLY A 568 15.94 -13.91 -6.68
C GLY A 568 15.23 -13.19 -5.53
N PHE A 569 15.51 -11.89 -5.32
CA PHE A 569 14.83 -11.06 -4.31
C PHE A 569 13.68 -10.22 -4.85
N SER A 570 13.31 -10.40 -6.12
CA SER A 570 12.23 -9.61 -6.72
C SER A 570 10.92 -9.68 -5.92
N GLY A 571 10.30 -8.53 -5.72
CA GLY A 571 8.94 -8.40 -5.18
C GLY A 571 7.85 -8.83 -6.16
N HIS A 572 8.18 -9.05 -7.44
CA HIS A 572 7.25 -9.57 -8.45
C HIS A 572 7.37 -11.10 -8.57
N SER A 573 6.33 -11.71 -9.09
CA SER A 573 6.34 -13.13 -9.45
C SER A 573 7.25 -13.38 -10.65
N SER A 574 8.11 -14.41 -10.56
CA SER A 574 8.84 -14.94 -11.71
C SER A 574 7.87 -15.56 -12.73
N ARG A 575 8.37 -15.88 -13.92
CA ARG A 575 7.57 -16.57 -14.94
C ARG A 575 6.88 -17.83 -14.40
N ASN A 576 7.61 -18.68 -13.69
CA ASN A 576 7.06 -19.90 -13.12
C ASN A 576 6.01 -19.61 -12.03
N GLU A 577 6.23 -18.59 -11.20
CA GLU A 577 5.27 -18.19 -10.18
C GLU A 577 4.00 -17.58 -10.79
N LEU A 578 4.08 -16.79 -11.88
CA LEU A 578 2.91 -16.31 -12.62
C LEU A 578 2.08 -17.47 -13.19
N MET A 579 2.73 -18.46 -13.83
CA MET A 579 2.03 -19.63 -14.34
C MET A 579 1.44 -20.47 -13.20
N ALA A 580 2.15 -20.61 -12.08
CA ALA A 580 1.65 -21.30 -10.89
C ALA A 580 0.46 -20.55 -10.28
N PHE A 581 0.48 -19.23 -10.20
CA PHE A 581 -0.66 -18.42 -9.75
C PHE A 581 -1.90 -18.70 -10.61
N ILE A 582 -1.77 -18.64 -11.96
CA ILE A 582 -2.87 -18.88 -12.88
C ILE A 582 -3.38 -20.34 -12.75
N ASN A 583 -2.48 -21.30 -12.47
CA ASN A 583 -2.86 -22.69 -12.24
C ASN A 583 -3.59 -22.90 -10.91
N ASN A 584 -3.36 -22.06 -9.91
CA ASN A 584 -3.97 -22.19 -8.58
C ASN A 584 -5.21 -21.29 -8.38
N ILE A 585 -5.41 -20.27 -9.24
CA ILE A 585 -6.56 -19.36 -9.09
C ILE A 585 -7.90 -20.13 -9.20
N ASN A 586 -8.82 -19.82 -8.30
CA ASN A 586 -10.13 -20.47 -8.23
C ASN A 586 -11.21 -19.43 -7.89
N PRO A 587 -12.28 -19.31 -8.68
CA PRO A 587 -12.54 -20.02 -9.96
C PRO A 587 -11.61 -19.56 -11.09
N LYS A 588 -11.51 -20.36 -12.15
CA LYS A 588 -10.74 -19.99 -13.34
C LYS A 588 -11.41 -18.85 -14.09
N PRO A 589 -10.66 -17.79 -14.48
CA PRO A 589 -11.20 -16.74 -15.32
C PRO A 589 -11.47 -17.24 -16.75
N ARG A 590 -12.47 -16.66 -17.39
CA ARG A 590 -12.77 -16.93 -18.82
C ARG A 590 -11.85 -16.14 -19.75
N LYS A 591 -11.42 -14.95 -19.31
CA LYS A 591 -10.55 -14.04 -20.04
C LYS A 591 -9.42 -13.53 -19.14
N ILE A 592 -8.20 -13.45 -19.70
CA ILE A 592 -7.05 -12.85 -19.01
C ILE A 592 -6.51 -11.69 -19.85
N ILE A 593 -6.51 -10.49 -19.28
CA ILE A 593 -5.90 -9.29 -19.84
C ILE A 593 -4.49 -9.18 -19.26
N ILE A 594 -3.49 -9.00 -20.10
CA ILE A 594 -2.10 -8.93 -19.66
C ILE A 594 -1.55 -7.53 -19.89
N ASN A 595 -0.99 -6.95 -18.84
CA ASN A 595 -0.44 -5.60 -18.82
C ASN A 595 0.83 -5.54 -17.95
N HIS A 596 1.35 -4.34 -17.70
CA HIS A 596 2.47 -4.06 -16.80
C HIS A 596 3.68 -4.99 -17.05
N GLY A 597 4.16 -4.99 -18.28
CA GLY A 597 5.32 -5.75 -18.74
C GLY A 597 5.75 -5.28 -20.12
N GLU A 598 7.00 -5.48 -20.47
CA GLU A 598 7.51 -5.23 -21.81
C GLU A 598 6.71 -6.04 -22.84
N GLN A 599 6.53 -5.48 -24.05
CA GLN A 599 5.68 -6.09 -25.08
C GLN A 599 5.97 -7.56 -25.32
N SER A 600 7.24 -7.94 -25.44
CA SER A 600 7.66 -9.32 -25.67
C SER A 600 7.23 -10.24 -24.54
N LYS A 601 7.40 -9.80 -23.28
CA LYS A 601 7.05 -10.56 -22.08
C LYS A 601 5.54 -10.74 -21.94
N CYS A 602 4.76 -9.68 -22.22
CA CYS A 602 3.30 -9.76 -22.21
C CYS A 602 2.77 -10.76 -23.24
N LEU A 603 3.28 -10.70 -24.49
CA LEU A 603 2.88 -11.60 -25.56
C LEU A 603 3.28 -13.06 -25.29
N ASP A 604 4.46 -13.26 -24.71
CA ASP A 604 4.98 -14.57 -24.35
C ASP A 604 4.14 -15.23 -23.24
N LEU A 605 3.78 -14.44 -22.21
CA LEU A 605 2.89 -14.90 -21.14
C LEU A 605 1.51 -15.25 -21.70
N ALA A 606 0.92 -14.37 -22.50
CA ALA A 606 -0.38 -14.59 -23.14
C ALA A 606 -0.42 -15.88 -23.96
N SER A 607 0.57 -16.07 -24.84
CA SER A 607 0.70 -17.28 -25.66
C SER A 607 0.79 -18.56 -24.82
N SER A 608 1.55 -18.52 -23.73
CA SER A 608 1.72 -19.71 -22.89
C SER A 608 0.47 -20.02 -22.08
N ILE A 609 -0.24 -19.02 -21.57
CA ILE A 609 -1.53 -19.21 -20.88
C ILE A 609 -2.54 -19.83 -21.84
N TYR A 610 -2.68 -19.27 -23.04
CA TYR A 610 -3.59 -19.81 -24.06
C TYR A 610 -3.26 -21.26 -24.42
N LYS A 611 -1.98 -21.58 -24.63
CA LYS A 611 -1.53 -22.96 -24.96
C LYS A 611 -1.81 -23.95 -23.83
N SER A 612 -1.59 -23.56 -22.58
CA SER A 612 -1.72 -24.46 -21.41
C SER A 612 -3.16 -24.64 -20.93
N GLN A 613 -3.97 -23.57 -20.96
CA GLN A 613 -5.30 -23.57 -20.34
C GLN A 613 -6.46 -23.32 -21.31
N ARG A 614 -6.18 -22.95 -22.55
CA ARG A 614 -7.17 -22.53 -23.55
C ARG A 614 -8.05 -21.36 -23.09
N THR A 615 -7.57 -20.57 -22.12
CA THR A 615 -8.23 -19.34 -21.66
C THR A 615 -8.00 -18.23 -22.67
N GLU A 616 -9.03 -17.44 -22.97
CA GLU A 616 -8.91 -16.27 -23.84
C GLU A 616 -7.91 -15.27 -23.22
N THR A 617 -6.94 -14.82 -24.02
CA THR A 617 -5.95 -13.83 -23.59
C THR A 617 -5.93 -12.62 -24.49
N CYS A 618 -5.76 -11.44 -23.94
CA CYS A 618 -5.52 -10.22 -24.70
C CYS A 618 -4.42 -9.37 -24.05
N VAL A 619 -3.73 -8.60 -24.90
CA VAL A 619 -2.57 -7.77 -24.50
C VAL A 619 -2.77 -6.38 -25.07
N PRO A 620 -3.50 -5.50 -24.36
CA PRO A 620 -3.83 -4.17 -24.89
C PRO A 620 -2.60 -3.27 -24.96
N LYS A 621 -2.60 -2.37 -25.94
CA LYS A 621 -1.74 -1.19 -25.96
C LYS A 621 -2.37 -0.07 -25.14
N ASN A 622 -1.60 0.97 -24.87
CA ASN A 622 -2.17 2.20 -24.33
C ASN A 622 -3.22 2.77 -25.28
N LEU A 623 -4.28 3.35 -24.74
CA LEU A 623 -5.47 3.88 -25.40
C LEU A 623 -6.39 2.81 -26.03
N GLU A 624 -6.09 1.52 -25.87
CA GLU A 624 -7.03 0.47 -26.27
C GLU A 624 -8.08 0.24 -25.17
N THR A 625 -9.32 0.12 -25.62
CA THR A 625 -10.47 -0.21 -24.78
C THR A 625 -10.92 -1.64 -25.05
N ILE A 626 -11.05 -2.42 -23.98
CA ILE A 626 -11.53 -3.81 -24.03
C ILE A 626 -12.93 -3.84 -23.44
N ARG A 627 -13.87 -4.41 -24.19
CA ARG A 627 -15.19 -4.74 -23.68
C ARG A 627 -15.09 -6.02 -22.85
N LEU A 628 -15.55 -5.95 -21.60
CA LEU A 628 -15.61 -7.08 -20.67
C LEU A 628 -16.96 -7.79 -20.80
N ARG A 629 -18.00 -7.00 -21.09
CA ARG A 629 -19.35 -7.45 -21.37
C ARG A 629 -20.05 -6.50 -22.35
#